data_7bd2142da0375ea05f27501018b5d9ef
#
_entry.id   7bd2142da0375ea05f27501018b5d9ef
#
_cell.length_a   1.000
_cell.length_b   1.000
_cell.length_c   1.000
_cell.angle_alpha   90.00
_cell.angle_beta   90.00
_cell.angle_gamma   90.00
#
_symmetry.space_group_name_H-M   'P 1'
#
loop_
_entity.id
_entity.type
_entity.pdbx_description
1 polymer ?
#
loop_
_entity_poly.entity_id
_entity_poly.type
_entity_poly.pdbx_seq_one_letter_code
_entity_poly.pdbx_strand_id
1 'polypeptide(L)'
;MLRRQIAEYNLFGWVWLGTVLLCTSPAASGGAQTPQVGTLRIEGEGIERLVLQGSTGPRLFYYGREPNLILRAGTYRLEEVVVQGSYSSSGLQIPAQMRGLTIEPGGLVTLKLGVPLRQTVKIERWGRSLVLNYQLLGRGGESYTFTRRQGANPPTFTVYQGESQVGSGNFASG
;
A
#
# COMPACT_ATOMS: atom_id res chain seq x y z
N MET A 1 -44.22 -12.12 38.69
CA MET A 1 -45.27 -11.11 38.95
C MET A 1 -45.44 -10.24 37.73
N LEU A 2 -46.54 -10.48 37.03
CA LEU A 2 -46.98 -9.72 35.84
C LEU A 2 -47.53 -8.36 36.27
N ARG A 3 -47.21 -7.29 35.55
CA ARG A 3 -48.13 -6.16 35.40
C ARG A 3 -48.16 -5.72 33.94
N ARG A 4 -49.29 -6.05 33.33
CA ARG A 4 -49.78 -5.43 32.07
C ARG A 4 -50.29 -4.02 32.43
N GLN A 5 -49.96 -3.03 31.60
CA GLN A 5 -50.74 -1.80 31.50
C GLN A 5 -51.29 -1.67 30.09
N ILE A 6 -52.58 -1.62 30.06
CA ILE A 6 -53.47 -1.34 28.94
C ILE A 6 -53.58 0.20 28.88
N ALA A 7 -53.30 0.82 27.78
CA ALA A 7 -53.62 2.23 27.53
C ALA A 7 -54.70 2.35 26.47
N GLU A 8 -55.71 3.09 26.84
CA GLU A 8 -57.00 3.24 26.17
C GLU A 8 -56.90 4.11 24.88
N TYR A 9 -57.73 3.72 23.92
CA TYR A 9 -57.98 4.48 22.70
C TYR A 9 -58.96 5.63 22.96
N ASN A 10 -58.57 6.85 22.71
CA ASN A 10 -59.48 7.98 22.57
C ASN A 10 -59.77 8.27 21.12
N LEU A 11 -60.96 7.92 20.67
CA LEU A 11 -61.56 8.36 19.42
C LEU A 11 -62.01 9.82 19.58
N PHE A 12 -61.40 10.75 18.85
CA PHE A 12 -62.00 12.02 18.49
C PHE A 12 -61.82 12.25 17.00
N GLY A 13 -62.96 12.16 16.31
CA GLY A 13 -63.09 12.46 14.89
C GLY A 13 -62.93 13.95 14.58
N TRP A 14 -62.05 14.25 13.65
CA TRP A 14 -62.05 15.50 12.94
C TRP A 14 -61.96 15.20 11.46
N VAL A 15 -63.09 15.42 10.76
CA VAL A 15 -63.17 15.42 9.31
C VAL A 15 -62.47 16.68 8.83
N TRP A 16 -61.29 16.54 8.21
CA TRP A 16 -60.67 17.60 7.43
C TRP A 16 -60.71 17.21 5.97
N LEU A 17 -61.53 17.95 5.20
CA LEU A 17 -61.43 18.03 3.74
C LEU A 17 -60.05 18.67 3.41
N GLY A 18 -59.05 17.87 3.12
CA GLY A 18 -57.72 18.31 2.75
C GLY A 18 -57.49 17.99 1.27
N THR A 19 -57.40 19.05 0.48
CA THR A 19 -56.97 19.10 -0.91
C THR A 19 -55.77 18.19 -1.16
N VAL A 20 -55.93 17.18 -2.03
CA VAL A 20 -54.84 16.31 -2.48
C VAL A 20 -53.95 17.14 -3.40
N LEU A 21 -52.89 17.69 -2.84
CA LEU A 21 -51.78 18.24 -3.60
C LEU A 21 -50.94 17.05 -4.11
N LEU A 22 -51.11 16.67 -5.36
CA LEU A 22 -50.26 15.73 -6.06
C LEU A 22 -48.84 16.33 -6.16
N CYS A 23 -48.02 16.14 -5.14
CA CYS A 23 -46.59 16.33 -5.26
C CYS A 23 -46.03 15.22 -6.15
N THR A 24 -45.90 15.49 -7.43
CA THR A 24 -45.07 14.73 -8.34
C THR A 24 -43.62 14.94 -7.89
N SER A 25 -43.12 14.07 -7.02
CA SER A 25 -41.69 14.00 -6.72
C SER A 25 -40.96 13.67 -8.02
N PRO A 26 -40.02 14.51 -8.49
CA PRO A 26 -39.15 14.10 -9.58
C PRO A 26 -38.41 12.86 -9.11
N ALA A 27 -38.63 11.73 -9.77
CA ALA A 27 -37.82 10.54 -9.60
C ALA A 27 -36.39 10.96 -9.90
N ALA A 28 -35.58 11.10 -8.86
CA ALA A 28 -34.15 11.23 -8.99
C ALA A 28 -33.68 9.93 -9.67
N SER A 29 -33.51 10.01 -10.98
CA SER A 29 -32.84 9.01 -11.77
C SER A 29 -31.39 9.00 -11.27
N GLY A 30 -31.14 8.21 -10.22
CA GLY A 30 -29.81 7.84 -9.77
C GLY A 30 -29.15 7.03 -10.89
N GLY A 31 -28.61 7.73 -11.88
CA GLY A 31 -27.80 7.12 -12.90
C GLY A 31 -26.68 6.35 -12.18
N ALA A 32 -26.65 5.05 -12.32
CA ALA A 32 -25.55 4.22 -11.85
C ALA A 32 -24.27 4.78 -12.50
N GLN A 33 -23.51 5.54 -11.74
CA GLN A 33 -22.23 6.05 -12.20
C GLN A 33 -21.34 4.84 -12.46
N THR A 34 -21.04 4.62 -13.73
CA THR A 34 -20.04 3.61 -14.14
C THR A 34 -18.77 3.87 -13.33
N PRO A 35 -18.26 2.91 -12.59
CA PRO A 35 -17.07 3.11 -11.77
C PRO A 35 -15.93 3.60 -12.67
N GLN A 36 -15.45 4.80 -12.40
CA GLN A 36 -14.30 5.34 -13.11
C GLN A 36 -13.07 4.53 -12.70
N VAL A 37 -12.37 3.97 -13.68
CA VAL A 37 -11.20 3.13 -13.48
C VAL A 37 -10.01 3.73 -14.22
N GLY A 38 -8.79 3.40 -13.73
CA GLY A 38 -7.54 3.65 -14.40
C GLY A 38 -6.63 2.44 -14.25
N THR A 39 -5.42 2.53 -14.77
CA THR A 39 -4.46 1.43 -14.82
C THR A 39 -3.23 1.76 -13.98
N LEU A 40 -2.86 0.86 -13.08
CA LEU A 40 -1.55 0.83 -12.44
C LEU A 40 -0.70 -0.22 -13.15
N ARG A 41 0.34 0.23 -13.85
CA ARG A 41 1.36 -0.62 -14.49
C ARG A 41 2.51 -0.84 -13.53
N ILE A 42 2.85 -2.10 -13.31
CA ILE A 42 4.00 -2.49 -12.48
C ILE A 42 5.14 -2.85 -13.41
N GLU A 43 6.24 -2.08 -13.31
CA GLU A 43 7.50 -2.35 -14.00
C GLU A 43 8.49 -2.96 -13.02
N GLY A 44 8.57 -4.27 -13.02
CA GLY A 44 9.47 -5.04 -12.17
C GLY A 44 9.21 -6.52 -12.29
N GLU A 45 10.18 -7.30 -11.82
CA GLU A 45 10.12 -8.75 -11.85
C GLU A 45 10.16 -9.32 -10.44
N GLY A 46 9.80 -10.60 -10.32
CA GLY A 46 9.91 -11.33 -9.07
C GLY A 46 9.02 -10.84 -7.93
N ILE A 47 7.97 -10.08 -8.21
CA ILE A 47 7.03 -9.61 -7.20
C ILE A 47 6.10 -10.77 -6.85
N GLU A 48 6.14 -11.20 -5.60
CA GLU A 48 5.23 -12.22 -5.07
C GLU A 48 3.94 -11.60 -4.55
N ARG A 49 4.06 -10.47 -3.85
CA ARG A 49 2.92 -9.77 -3.27
C ARG A 49 3.16 -8.26 -3.22
N LEU A 50 2.10 -7.52 -3.48
CA LEU A 50 2.06 -6.06 -3.31
C LEU A 50 0.78 -5.73 -2.56
N VAL A 51 0.87 -4.83 -1.59
CA VAL A 51 -0.27 -4.39 -0.78
C VAL A 51 -0.50 -2.91 -1.01
N LEU A 52 -1.69 -2.59 -1.51
CA LEU A 52 -2.16 -1.23 -1.72
C LEU A 52 -3.35 -0.95 -0.79
N GLN A 53 -3.35 0.18 -0.12
CA GLN A 53 -4.46 0.68 0.66
C GLN A 53 -5.11 1.86 -0.07
N GLY A 54 -6.37 1.72 -0.48
CA GLY A 54 -7.16 2.83 -1.00
C GLY A 54 -7.59 3.78 0.12
N SER A 55 -7.79 5.05 -0.19
CA SER A 55 -8.23 6.08 0.77
C SER A 55 -9.61 5.77 1.38
N THR A 56 -10.47 5.08 0.67
CA THR A 56 -11.87 4.79 1.05
C THR A 56 -12.25 3.31 0.91
N GLY A 57 -11.30 2.41 0.78
CA GLY A 57 -11.58 1.02 0.45
C GLY A 57 -10.75 0.01 1.23
N PRO A 58 -11.01 -1.27 0.99
CA PRO A 58 -10.23 -2.35 1.57
C PRO A 58 -8.80 -2.35 1.05
N ARG A 59 -7.92 -3.03 1.78
CA ARG A 59 -6.58 -3.36 1.27
C ARG A 59 -6.71 -4.23 0.02
N LEU A 60 -5.95 -3.88 -0.99
CA LEU A 60 -5.85 -4.65 -2.23
C LEU A 60 -4.56 -5.46 -2.19
N PHE A 61 -4.68 -6.75 -2.46
CA PHE A 61 -3.55 -7.66 -2.55
C PHE A 61 -3.34 -8.03 -4.01
N TYR A 62 -2.15 -7.78 -4.51
CA TYR A 62 -1.73 -8.21 -5.83
C TYR A 62 -0.68 -9.30 -5.70
N TYR A 63 -0.81 -10.35 -6.52
CA TYR A 63 0.08 -11.49 -6.55
C TYR A 63 0.67 -11.61 -7.97
N GLY A 64 1.72 -10.94 -8.22
CA GLY A 64 2.69 -10.85 -9.31
C GLY A 64 2.48 -11.53 -10.68
N ARG A 65 1.22 -11.78 -11.10
CA ARG A 65 0.96 -12.52 -12.36
C ARG A 65 0.74 -11.62 -13.57
N GLU A 66 0.25 -10.42 -13.36
CA GLU A 66 -0.09 -9.48 -14.43
C GLU A 66 0.60 -8.13 -14.19
N PRO A 67 1.21 -7.52 -15.22
CA PRO A 67 1.89 -6.23 -15.05
C PRO A 67 0.93 -5.04 -14.90
N ASN A 68 -0.34 -5.21 -15.27
CA ASN A 68 -1.34 -4.14 -15.25
C ASN A 68 -2.47 -4.48 -14.28
N LEU A 69 -2.76 -3.56 -13.38
CA LEU A 69 -3.86 -3.62 -12.44
C LEU A 69 -4.90 -2.56 -12.82
N ILE A 70 -6.13 -2.99 -13.04
CA ILE A 70 -7.25 -2.06 -13.22
C ILE A 70 -7.78 -1.71 -11.83
N LEU A 71 -7.69 -0.44 -11.45
CA LEU A 71 -8.10 0.08 -10.16
C LEU A 71 -9.17 1.16 -10.34
N ARG A 72 -10.03 1.32 -9.35
CA ARG A 72 -10.92 2.49 -9.32
C ARG A 72 -10.09 3.76 -9.25
N ALA A 73 -10.55 4.84 -9.88
CA ALA A 73 -9.93 6.14 -9.75
C ALA A 73 -9.93 6.57 -8.28
N GLY A 74 -8.81 7.12 -7.83
CA GLY A 74 -8.62 7.50 -6.43
C GLY A 74 -7.18 7.46 -5.99
N THR A 75 -6.95 7.73 -4.71
CA THR A 75 -5.62 7.72 -4.10
C THR A 75 -5.37 6.40 -3.38
N TYR A 76 -4.20 5.84 -3.61
CA TYR A 76 -3.73 4.60 -3.02
C TYR A 76 -2.40 4.81 -2.31
N ARG A 77 -2.19 4.05 -1.26
CA ARG A 77 -0.93 3.99 -0.53
C ARG A 77 -0.29 2.62 -0.72
N LEU A 78 0.95 2.60 -1.19
CA LEU A 78 1.74 1.39 -1.22
C LEU A 78 2.24 1.10 0.20
N GLU A 79 1.82 -0.03 0.77
CA GLU A 79 2.15 -0.41 2.14
C GLU A 79 3.27 -1.44 2.22
N GLU A 80 3.26 -2.41 1.30
CA GLU A 80 4.20 -3.51 1.32
C GLU A 80 4.48 -4.04 -0.09
N VAL A 81 5.70 -4.45 -0.30
CA VAL A 81 6.15 -5.20 -1.49
C VAL A 81 6.93 -6.42 -0.99
N VAL A 82 6.55 -7.59 -1.45
CA VAL A 82 7.29 -8.85 -1.22
C VAL A 82 7.77 -9.36 -2.55
N VAL A 83 9.06 -9.68 -2.62
CA VAL A 83 9.67 -10.25 -3.82
C VAL A 83 10.21 -11.65 -3.55
N GLN A 84 10.52 -12.37 -4.63
CA GLN A 84 11.08 -13.71 -4.57
C GLN A 84 12.29 -13.80 -3.66
N GLY A 85 12.43 -14.92 -2.95
CA GLY A 85 13.50 -15.14 -1.99
C GLY A 85 13.18 -14.60 -0.59
N SER A 86 11.91 -14.30 -0.30
CA SER A 86 11.45 -13.82 1.01
C SER A 86 12.01 -12.46 1.43
N TYR A 87 12.17 -11.54 0.50
CA TYR A 87 12.52 -10.15 0.79
C TYR A 87 11.26 -9.28 0.79
N SER A 88 11.16 -8.41 1.78
CA SER A 88 10.05 -7.45 1.89
C SER A 88 10.53 -6.02 2.07
N SER A 89 9.73 -5.10 1.58
CA SER A 89 9.88 -3.65 1.74
C SER A 89 8.56 -3.07 2.25
N SER A 90 8.59 -2.30 3.33
CA SER A 90 7.39 -1.70 3.91
C SER A 90 7.68 -0.37 4.61
N GLY A 91 6.66 0.44 4.81
CA GLY A 91 6.76 1.67 5.58
C GLY A 91 7.84 2.63 5.05
N LEU A 92 8.82 2.97 5.88
CA LEU A 92 9.90 3.90 5.53
C LEU A 92 10.92 3.35 4.52
N GLN A 93 10.93 2.04 4.32
CA GLN A 93 11.77 1.38 3.32
C GLN A 93 11.32 1.69 1.89
N ILE A 94 10.05 2.06 1.72
CA ILE A 94 9.49 2.49 0.44
C ILE A 94 9.72 4.01 0.30
N PRO A 95 10.36 4.47 -0.80
CA PRO A 95 10.57 5.90 -1.04
C PRO A 95 9.26 6.70 -0.99
N ALA A 96 9.31 7.93 -0.46
CA ALA A 96 8.12 8.74 -0.25
C ALA A 96 7.30 8.95 -1.54
N GLN A 97 7.97 9.16 -2.67
CA GLN A 97 7.35 9.33 -3.98
C GLN A 97 6.61 8.09 -4.50
N MET A 98 6.90 6.92 -3.96
CA MET A 98 6.24 5.67 -4.34
C MET A 98 5.10 5.29 -3.38
N ARG A 99 5.05 5.90 -2.19
CA ARG A 99 4.05 5.55 -1.18
C ARG A 99 2.65 6.04 -1.53
N GLY A 100 2.53 7.18 -2.20
CA GLY A 100 1.25 7.76 -2.62
C GLY A 100 1.07 7.66 -4.12
N LEU A 101 -0.01 7.02 -4.58
CA LEU A 101 -0.34 6.83 -5.98
C LEU A 101 -1.73 7.42 -6.23
N THR A 102 -1.86 8.27 -7.24
CA THR A 102 -3.17 8.78 -7.68
C THR A 102 -3.51 8.16 -9.03
N ILE A 103 -4.60 7.43 -9.07
CA ILE A 103 -5.14 6.81 -10.28
C ILE A 103 -6.26 7.69 -10.81
N GLU A 104 -6.01 8.34 -11.93
CA GLU A 104 -7.01 9.15 -12.63
C GLU A 104 -7.94 8.26 -13.48
N PRO A 105 -9.19 8.69 -13.75
CA PRO A 105 -10.09 7.99 -14.66
C PRO A 105 -9.46 7.84 -16.06
N GLY A 106 -9.35 6.60 -16.55
CA GLY A 106 -8.69 6.29 -17.82
C GLY A 106 -7.16 6.51 -17.81
N GLY A 107 -6.59 6.95 -16.70
CA GLY A 107 -5.17 7.25 -16.56
C GLY A 107 -4.31 5.98 -16.46
N LEU A 108 -3.02 6.15 -16.74
CA LEU A 108 -1.99 5.13 -16.56
C LEU A 108 -0.92 5.66 -15.61
N VAL A 109 -0.72 4.95 -14.50
CA VAL A 109 0.36 5.21 -13.54
C VAL A 109 1.34 4.05 -13.60
N THR A 110 2.64 4.35 -13.68
CA THR A 110 3.68 3.33 -13.71
C THR A 110 4.44 3.32 -12.38
N LEU A 111 4.52 2.15 -11.76
CA LEU A 111 5.24 1.90 -10.52
C LEU A 111 6.42 0.98 -10.80
N LYS A 112 7.65 1.50 -10.63
CA LYS A 112 8.88 0.73 -10.79
C LYS A 112 9.26 0.15 -9.43
N LEU A 113 9.38 -1.19 -9.33
CA LEU A 113 9.76 -1.89 -8.10
C LEU A 113 10.19 -3.33 -8.38
N GLY A 114 10.72 -4.00 -7.36
CA GLY A 114 11.10 -5.41 -7.46
C GLY A 114 12.54 -5.65 -7.90
N VAL A 115 12.78 -6.84 -8.45
CA VAL A 115 14.12 -7.25 -8.88
C VAL A 115 14.51 -6.64 -10.23
N PRO A 116 15.84 -6.54 -10.53
CA PRO A 116 16.99 -7.04 -9.77
C PRO A 116 17.27 -6.23 -8.49
N LEU A 117 17.59 -6.95 -7.42
CA LEU A 117 18.03 -6.30 -6.18
C LEU A 117 19.51 -5.93 -6.29
N ARG A 118 19.84 -4.70 -5.90
CA ARG A 118 21.21 -4.18 -5.89
C ARG A 118 21.69 -4.00 -4.46
N GLN A 119 22.81 -4.61 -4.13
CA GLN A 119 23.51 -4.39 -2.87
C GLN A 119 24.23 -3.05 -2.91
N THR A 120 24.12 -2.29 -1.83
CA THR A 120 24.85 -1.04 -1.64
C THR A 120 25.21 -0.86 -0.18
N VAL A 121 26.24 -0.05 0.07
CA VAL A 121 26.65 0.32 1.43
C VAL A 121 26.66 1.83 1.53
N LYS A 122 25.84 2.37 2.41
CA LYS A 122 25.90 3.78 2.77
C LYS A 122 26.99 3.95 3.83
N ILE A 123 27.95 4.83 3.56
CA ILE A 123 29.06 5.11 4.48
C ILE A 123 28.83 6.49 5.10
N GLU A 124 28.79 6.54 6.41
CA GLU A 124 28.70 7.76 7.21
C GLU A 124 29.91 7.88 8.10
N ARG A 125 30.47 9.10 8.21
CA ARG A 125 31.60 9.38 9.08
C ARG A 125 31.12 10.09 10.34
N TRP A 126 31.44 9.51 11.49
CA TRP A 126 31.15 10.11 12.80
C TRP A 126 32.48 10.28 13.56
N GLY A 127 33.03 11.47 13.46
CA GLY A 127 34.35 11.75 14.03
C GLY A 127 35.45 10.88 13.41
N ARG A 128 36.00 9.95 14.22
CA ARG A 128 37.03 8.99 13.78
C ARG A 128 36.48 7.65 13.36
N SER A 129 35.18 7.43 13.50
CA SER A 129 34.52 6.16 13.17
C SER A 129 33.80 6.23 11.83
N LEU A 130 33.76 5.11 11.11
CA LEU A 130 32.93 4.90 9.94
C LEU A 130 31.74 4.02 10.31
N VAL A 131 30.55 4.45 9.96
CA VAL A 131 29.34 3.64 10.05
C VAL A 131 28.98 3.14 8.67
N LEU A 132 28.93 1.83 8.53
CA LEU A 132 28.63 1.15 7.27
C LEU A 132 27.20 0.58 7.36
N ASN A 133 26.28 1.13 6.58
CA ASN A 133 24.90 0.69 6.53
C ASN A 133 24.67 -0.08 5.22
N TYR A 134 24.53 -1.39 5.34
CA TYR A 134 24.17 -2.25 4.22
C TYR A 134 22.72 -2.03 3.82
N GLN A 135 22.48 -1.93 2.53
CA GLN A 135 21.14 -1.78 1.96
C GLN A 135 20.99 -2.69 0.74
N LEU A 136 19.83 -3.30 0.64
CA LEU A 136 19.42 -4.06 -0.53
C LEU A 136 18.31 -3.27 -1.22
N LEU A 137 18.61 -2.67 -2.37
CA LEU A 137 17.70 -1.77 -3.07
C LEU A 137 17.08 -2.47 -4.27
N GLY A 138 15.78 -2.29 -4.44
CA GLY A 138 15.05 -2.68 -5.62
C GLY A 138 15.14 -1.66 -6.75
N ARG A 139 14.43 -1.96 -7.83
CA ARG A 139 14.48 -1.19 -9.09
C ARG A 139 13.97 0.25 -8.93
N GLY A 140 13.04 0.51 -8.04
CA GLY A 140 12.51 1.85 -7.76
C GLY A 140 13.23 2.58 -6.63
N GLY A 141 14.24 1.96 -6.01
CA GLY A 141 14.98 2.51 -4.89
C GLY A 141 14.39 2.15 -3.52
N GLU A 142 13.37 1.30 -3.49
CA GLU A 142 12.85 0.72 -2.26
C GLU A 142 13.91 -0.20 -1.64
N SER A 143 14.05 -0.14 -0.30
CA SER A 143 14.98 -1.02 0.40
C SER A 143 14.27 -2.26 0.93
N TYR A 144 14.96 -3.39 0.84
CA TYR A 144 14.42 -4.68 1.24
C TYR A 144 15.11 -5.24 2.47
N THR A 145 14.33 -5.90 3.31
CA THR A 145 14.83 -6.74 4.39
C THR A 145 14.45 -8.19 4.14
N PHE A 146 15.28 -9.10 4.62
CA PHE A 146 15.04 -10.52 4.52
C PHE A 146 14.05 -10.96 5.61
N THR A 147 12.91 -11.54 5.21
CA THR A 147 11.82 -11.89 6.13
C THR A 147 12.02 -13.24 6.83
N ARG A 148 12.86 -14.13 6.28
CA ARG A 148 13.13 -15.46 6.83
C ARG A 148 14.51 -15.51 7.47
N ARG A 149 14.56 -15.53 8.79
CA ARG A 149 15.80 -15.59 9.60
C ARG A 149 16.44 -16.97 9.72
N GLN A 150 16.08 -17.97 8.96
CA GLN A 150 16.69 -19.31 9.12
C GLN A 150 17.85 -19.49 8.14
N GLY A 151 19.09 -19.41 8.66
CA GLY A 151 20.29 -19.90 8.01
C GLY A 151 20.98 -19.00 6.98
N ALA A 152 20.51 -17.77 6.78
CA ALA A 152 21.25 -16.84 5.92
C ALA A 152 22.47 -16.27 6.65
N ASN A 153 23.65 -16.47 6.10
CA ASN A 153 24.86 -15.79 6.58
C ASN A 153 24.70 -14.29 6.31
N PRO A 154 25.00 -13.44 7.31
CA PRO A 154 24.97 -11.99 7.10
C PRO A 154 26.00 -11.60 6.03
N PRO A 155 25.73 -10.54 5.24
CA PRO A 155 26.69 -10.03 4.29
C PRO A 155 27.99 -9.63 5.00
N THR A 156 29.13 -9.89 4.36
CA THR A 156 30.46 -9.54 4.86
C THR A 156 30.99 -8.30 4.15
N PHE A 157 31.90 -7.59 4.81
CA PHE A 157 32.63 -6.49 4.18
C PHE A 157 34.12 -6.58 4.48
N THR A 158 34.93 -5.98 3.59
CA THR A 158 36.35 -5.78 3.79
C THR A 158 36.68 -4.33 3.40
N VAL A 159 37.45 -3.67 4.24
CA VAL A 159 37.89 -2.28 4.03
C VAL A 159 39.35 -2.28 3.63
N TYR A 160 39.67 -1.56 2.58
CA TYR A 160 41.02 -1.39 2.09
C TYR A 160 41.45 0.07 2.17
N GLN A 161 42.73 0.29 2.45
CA GLN A 161 43.42 1.56 2.28
C GLN A 161 44.53 1.37 1.25
N GLY A 162 44.27 1.81 0.01
CA GLY A 162 45.08 1.39 -1.12
C GLY A 162 44.95 -0.13 -1.33
N GLU A 163 46.09 -0.82 -1.38
CA GLU A 163 46.13 -2.29 -1.52
C GLU A 163 46.10 -3.04 -0.17
N SER A 164 46.19 -2.34 0.95
CA SER A 164 46.23 -2.95 2.29
C SER A 164 44.85 -3.10 2.89
N GLN A 165 44.52 -4.32 3.30
CA GLN A 165 43.29 -4.56 4.05
C GLN A 165 43.44 -3.98 5.46
N VAL A 166 42.55 -3.05 5.83
CA VAL A 166 42.57 -2.37 7.14
C VAL A 166 41.43 -2.79 8.06
N GLY A 167 40.47 -3.57 7.55
CA GLY A 167 39.36 -4.08 8.36
C GLY A 167 38.46 -5.04 7.60
N SER A 168 37.75 -5.87 8.32
CA SER A 168 36.69 -6.74 7.80
C SER A 168 35.66 -7.05 8.88
N GLY A 169 34.48 -7.47 8.49
CA GLY A 169 33.43 -7.83 9.42
C GLY A 169 32.17 -8.31 8.73
N ASN A 170 31.14 -8.54 9.54
CA ASN A 170 29.80 -8.89 9.08
C ASN A 170 28.87 -7.73 9.36
N PHE A 171 27.93 -7.49 8.46
CA PHE A 171 26.83 -6.57 8.74
C PHE A 171 25.89 -7.20 9.76
N ALA A 172 25.41 -6.42 10.71
CA ALA A 172 24.38 -6.90 11.63
C ALA A 172 23.09 -7.20 10.83
N SER A 173 22.48 -8.35 11.13
CA SER A 173 21.16 -8.64 10.62
C SER A 173 20.16 -7.68 11.28
N GLY A 174 19.54 -6.81 10.51
CA GLY A 174 18.49 -5.90 10.97
C GLY A 174 17.20 -6.67 11.30
#